data_ae252f21affe9fe34a9f75539fa09507
#
_entry.id   ae252f21affe9fe34a9f75539fa09507
#
_cell.length_a   1.000
_cell.length_b   1.000
_cell.length_c   1.000
_cell.angle_alpha   90.00
_cell.angle_beta   90.00
_cell.angle_gamma   90.00
#
_symmetry.space_group_name_H-M   'P 1'
#
loop_
_entity.id
_entity.type
_entity.pdbx_description
1 polymer ?
#
loop_
_entity_poly.entity_id
_entity_poly.type
_entity_poly.pdbx_seq_one_letter_code
_entity_poly.pdbx_strand_id
1 'polypeptide(L)'
;ATRLRKGILELLDETEVNGVVIDVKEVDGGLVITDELRGLIRELHGEGVWVIARQVVFKDSWQEREHPEWYLRRKNGSIWRDNRGGSWLDPASPDVWAYQLNAAKSASDAGFDEIQFDYVRFPSDGNIADIVYPVYDGLRPRYEVMRSFFAYLGDELGAYRPELILSADLFGYVAIHEADLGIGQRLRDIGESFDYISLMVYPSHYYGGFEVPADPGRNLPALFFPYHAADVSRTAVAHPHDVVYRSLLTAQDILSGRATTTNTVATSTPSASPTEEGKRRAKLRPWLQDFDLGVDSSRGIRYDAAKVRAEIDAAEAAGASGWLLWSPDNVYTREALKPE
;
A
#
# COMPACT_ATOMS: atom_id res chain seq x y z
N ALA A 1 -13.78 3.62 -20.90
CA ALA A 1 -14.41 2.90 -19.77
C ALA A 1 -14.92 1.51 -20.20
N THR A 2 -15.78 1.41 -21.22
CA THR A 2 -16.42 0.14 -21.60
C THR A 2 -15.45 -0.96 -22.05
N ARG A 3 -14.37 -0.61 -22.77
CA ARG A 3 -13.38 -1.60 -23.27
C ARG A 3 -12.52 -2.14 -22.11
N LEU A 4 -12.05 -1.26 -21.20
CA LEU A 4 -11.26 -1.67 -20.06
C LEU A 4 -12.07 -2.57 -19.11
N ARG A 5 -13.31 -2.16 -18.78
CA ARG A 5 -14.24 -2.99 -18.00
C ARG A 5 -14.39 -4.38 -18.59
N LYS A 6 -14.64 -4.48 -19.92
CA LYS A 6 -14.77 -5.78 -20.59
C LYS A 6 -13.51 -6.64 -20.42
N GLY A 7 -12.31 -6.06 -20.61
CA GLY A 7 -11.06 -6.80 -20.44
C GLY A 7 -10.85 -7.32 -19.02
N ILE A 8 -11.27 -6.56 -17.99
CA ILE A 8 -11.18 -6.99 -16.60
C ILE A 8 -12.19 -8.12 -16.31
N LEU A 9 -13.42 -8.03 -16.82
CA LEU A 9 -14.42 -9.09 -16.66
C LEU A 9 -13.98 -10.38 -17.36
N GLU A 10 -13.34 -10.30 -18.54
CA GLU A 10 -12.76 -11.46 -19.22
C GLU A 10 -11.62 -12.11 -18.40
N LEU A 11 -10.81 -11.31 -17.67
CA LEU A 11 -9.79 -11.87 -16.78
C LEU A 11 -10.39 -12.59 -15.58
N LEU A 12 -11.47 -12.06 -15.00
CA LEU A 12 -12.20 -12.70 -13.90
C LEU A 12 -12.83 -14.03 -14.30
N ASP A 13 -13.33 -14.12 -15.53
CA ASP A 13 -14.01 -15.32 -16.07
C ASP A 13 -13.03 -16.42 -16.52
N GLU A 14 -11.81 -16.06 -16.87
CA GLU A 14 -10.90 -16.96 -17.59
C GLU A 14 -9.61 -17.27 -16.83
N THR A 15 -9.38 -16.65 -15.64
CA THR A 15 -8.12 -16.81 -14.92
C THR A 15 -8.32 -16.91 -13.40
N GLU A 16 -7.22 -17.18 -12.68
CA GLU A 16 -7.16 -17.27 -11.21
C GLU A 16 -7.50 -15.95 -10.46
N VAL A 17 -7.80 -14.86 -11.17
CA VAL A 17 -8.21 -13.58 -10.57
C VAL A 17 -9.64 -13.65 -10.07
N ASN A 18 -9.85 -13.37 -8.77
CA ASN A 18 -11.15 -13.52 -8.12
C ASN A 18 -11.65 -12.26 -7.42
N GLY A 19 -11.05 -11.12 -7.69
CA GLY A 19 -11.45 -9.84 -7.11
C GLY A 19 -11.03 -8.65 -7.95
N VAL A 20 -11.65 -7.50 -7.67
CA VAL A 20 -11.33 -6.23 -8.34
C VAL A 20 -11.14 -5.12 -7.32
N VAL A 21 -10.22 -4.20 -7.62
CA VAL A 21 -10.07 -2.94 -6.89
C VAL A 21 -10.67 -1.82 -7.73
N ILE A 22 -11.57 -1.06 -7.14
CA ILE A 22 -12.25 0.07 -7.79
C ILE A 22 -11.89 1.35 -7.03
N ASP A 23 -11.33 2.32 -7.75
CA ASP A 23 -11.05 3.64 -7.19
C ASP A 23 -12.35 4.39 -6.94
N VAL A 24 -12.70 4.58 -5.67
CA VAL A 24 -13.89 5.35 -5.26
C VAL A 24 -13.57 6.80 -4.90
N LYS A 25 -12.30 7.07 -4.56
CA LYS A 25 -11.81 8.42 -4.25
C LYS A 25 -10.35 8.54 -4.66
N GLU A 26 -10.10 9.40 -5.64
CA GLU A 26 -8.79 9.71 -6.21
C GLU A 26 -8.18 10.99 -5.61
N VAL A 27 -6.91 11.30 -5.99
CA VAL A 27 -6.15 12.47 -5.51
C VAL A 27 -6.85 13.81 -5.82
N ASP A 28 -7.44 13.93 -6.98
CA ASP A 28 -8.07 15.15 -7.51
C ASP A 28 -9.59 15.03 -7.70
N GLY A 29 -10.15 13.92 -7.24
CA GLY A 29 -11.57 13.60 -7.33
C GLY A 29 -12.24 13.46 -5.98
N GLY A 30 -13.51 13.84 -5.93
CA GLY A 30 -14.38 13.53 -4.79
C GLY A 30 -14.75 12.04 -4.74
N LEU A 31 -15.44 11.68 -3.68
CA LEU A 31 -16.01 10.33 -3.56
C LEU A 31 -17.04 10.09 -4.67
N VAL A 32 -16.87 9.01 -5.44
CA VAL A 32 -17.75 8.64 -6.57
C VAL A 32 -18.48 7.34 -6.24
N ILE A 33 -19.70 7.46 -5.72
CA ILE A 33 -20.61 6.35 -5.45
C ILE A 33 -21.91 6.60 -6.23
N THR A 34 -22.05 5.94 -7.37
CA THR A 34 -23.22 6.08 -8.26
C THR A 34 -24.12 4.84 -8.19
N ASP A 35 -25.37 4.96 -8.66
CA ASP A 35 -26.27 3.80 -8.77
C ASP A 35 -25.75 2.76 -9.78
N GLU A 36 -25.04 3.21 -10.82
CA GLU A 36 -24.37 2.32 -11.77
C GLU A 36 -23.28 1.49 -11.08
N LEU A 37 -22.47 2.13 -10.22
CA LEU A 37 -21.45 1.44 -9.43
C LEU A 37 -22.08 0.42 -8.47
N ARG A 38 -23.15 0.79 -7.77
CA ARG A 38 -23.91 -0.15 -6.92
C ARG A 38 -24.47 -1.32 -7.71
N GLY A 39 -24.91 -1.08 -8.95
CA GLY A 39 -25.34 -2.11 -9.89
C GLY A 39 -24.23 -3.08 -10.26
N LEU A 40 -23.05 -2.53 -10.58
CA LEU A 40 -21.85 -3.31 -10.92
C LEU A 40 -21.39 -4.18 -9.73
N ILE A 41 -21.37 -3.64 -8.51
CA ILE A 41 -21.01 -4.41 -7.32
C ILE A 41 -21.92 -5.63 -7.14
N ARG A 42 -23.25 -5.44 -7.29
CA ARG A 42 -24.20 -6.57 -7.21
C ARG A 42 -24.01 -7.61 -8.32
N GLU A 43 -23.67 -7.18 -9.54
CA GLU A 43 -23.35 -8.05 -10.67
C GLU A 43 -22.11 -8.91 -10.34
N LEU A 44 -21.03 -8.28 -9.88
CA LEU A 44 -19.78 -8.93 -9.49
C LEU A 44 -19.99 -9.93 -8.32
N HIS A 45 -20.77 -9.56 -7.31
CA HIS A 45 -21.13 -10.47 -6.22
C HIS A 45 -21.93 -11.68 -6.70
N GLY A 46 -22.79 -11.50 -7.72
CA GLY A 46 -23.51 -12.61 -8.35
C GLY A 46 -22.60 -13.64 -9.01
N GLU A 47 -21.39 -13.24 -9.37
CA GLU A 47 -20.33 -14.06 -9.95
C GLU A 47 -19.29 -14.51 -8.90
N GLY A 48 -19.48 -14.17 -7.61
CA GLY A 48 -18.57 -14.54 -6.52
C GLY A 48 -17.29 -13.70 -6.43
N VAL A 49 -17.25 -12.57 -7.13
CA VAL A 49 -16.07 -11.68 -7.19
C VAL A 49 -16.00 -10.81 -5.94
N TRP A 50 -14.80 -10.74 -5.31
CA TRP A 50 -14.50 -9.85 -4.20
C TRP A 50 -14.27 -8.41 -4.69
N VAL A 51 -14.97 -7.44 -4.08
CA VAL A 51 -14.96 -6.05 -4.57
C VAL A 51 -14.36 -5.11 -3.52
N ILE A 52 -13.22 -4.51 -3.85
CA ILE A 52 -12.43 -3.63 -2.97
C ILE A 52 -12.62 -2.18 -3.41
N ALA A 53 -12.99 -1.31 -2.46
CA ALA A 53 -12.99 0.15 -2.66
C ALA A 53 -11.63 0.72 -2.32
N ARG A 54 -10.89 1.28 -3.28
CA ARG A 54 -9.66 2.02 -3.00
C ARG A 54 -9.98 3.50 -2.76
N GLN A 55 -9.53 4.01 -1.61
CA GLN A 55 -9.71 5.38 -1.15
C GLN A 55 -8.36 6.04 -0.90
N VAL A 56 -8.04 7.09 -1.67
CA VAL A 56 -6.89 7.96 -1.41
C VAL A 56 -7.19 8.86 -0.20
N VAL A 57 -6.24 8.94 0.76
CA VAL A 57 -6.47 9.55 2.07
C VAL A 57 -5.87 10.96 2.16
N PHE A 58 -4.55 11.09 2.40
CA PHE A 58 -3.95 12.39 2.73
C PHE A 58 -3.46 13.18 1.51
N LYS A 59 -3.23 12.55 0.37
CA LYS A 59 -2.96 13.25 -0.89
C LYS A 59 -4.29 13.53 -1.58
N ASP A 60 -4.84 14.70 -1.36
CA ASP A 60 -6.19 15.07 -1.78
C ASP A 60 -6.20 16.54 -2.17
N SER A 61 -6.64 16.87 -3.37
CA SER A 61 -6.82 18.25 -3.86
C SER A 61 -8.29 18.68 -3.95
N TRP A 62 -9.23 17.75 -3.65
CA TRP A 62 -10.65 17.97 -3.90
C TRP A 62 -11.26 19.01 -2.98
N GLN A 63 -10.86 19.03 -1.70
CA GLN A 63 -11.46 19.90 -0.69
C GLN A 63 -10.77 21.27 -0.54
N GLU A 64 -9.79 21.61 -1.41
CA GLU A 64 -9.02 22.87 -1.27
C GLU A 64 -9.88 24.12 -1.19
N ARG A 65 -11.00 24.13 -1.87
CA ARG A 65 -11.89 25.29 -1.95
C ARG A 65 -12.81 25.39 -0.74
N GLU A 66 -13.34 24.26 -0.30
CA GLU A 66 -14.35 24.20 0.79
C GLU A 66 -13.68 24.17 2.17
N HIS A 67 -12.52 23.51 2.28
CA HIS A 67 -11.78 23.31 3.52
C HIS A 67 -10.28 23.65 3.39
N PRO A 68 -9.93 24.88 3.01
CA PRO A 68 -8.54 25.28 2.82
C PRO A 68 -7.70 25.20 4.11
N GLU A 69 -8.32 25.18 5.28
CA GLU A 69 -7.67 25.03 6.59
C GLU A 69 -7.13 23.62 6.84
N TRP A 70 -7.56 22.60 6.11
CA TRP A 70 -7.08 21.22 6.26
C TRP A 70 -5.73 20.97 5.59
N TYR A 71 -5.31 21.89 4.68
CA TYR A 71 -4.18 21.67 3.79
C TYR A 71 -2.86 22.16 4.33
N LEU A 72 -1.82 21.39 4.05
CA LEU A 72 -0.44 21.78 4.30
C LEU A 72 -0.13 23.11 3.60
N ARG A 73 0.60 24.00 4.31
CA ARG A 73 0.96 25.33 3.83
C ARG A 73 2.47 25.43 3.58
N ARG A 74 2.82 26.38 2.76
CA ARG A 74 4.19 26.90 2.68
C ARG A 74 4.39 27.96 3.76
N LYS A 75 5.62 28.26 4.08
CA LYS A 75 5.98 29.37 5.00
C LYS A 75 5.43 30.73 4.57
N ASN A 76 5.16 30.92 3.28
CA ASN A 76 4.51 32.14 2.75
C ASN A 76 2.98 32.12 2.84
N GLY A 77 2.38 31.09 3.42
CA GLY A 77 0.93 30.91 3.60
C GLY A 77 0.18 30.28 2.44
N SER A 78 0.79 30.10 1.26
CA SER A 78 0.13 29.39 0.15
C SER A 78 0.02 27.88 0.42
N ILE A 79 -0.92 27.19 -0.25
CA ILE A 79 -1.02 25.72 -0.17
C ILE A 79 0.28 25.10 -0.66
N TRP A 80 0.80 24.15 0.12
CA TRP A 80 1.97 23.37 -0.26
C TRP A 80 1.59 22.28 -1.25
N ARG A 81 2.47 22.01 -2.22
CA ARG A 81 2.29 20.98 -3.25
C ARG A 81 3.55 20.13 -3.40
N ASP A 82 3.35 18.86 -3.66
CA ASP A 82 4.42 17.92 -3.99
C ASP A 82 5.00 18.16 -5.40
N ASN A 83 5.97 17.35 -5.82
CA ASN A 83 6.63 17.49 -7.12
C ASN A 83 5.70 17.27 -8.33
N ARG A 84 4.54 16.61 -8.14
CA ARG A 84 3.53 16.40 -9.17
C ARG A 84 2.40 17.44 -9.11
N GLY A 85 2.51 18.42 -8.22
CA GLY A 85 1.51 19.47 -8.05
C GLY A 85 0.32 19.09 -7.19
N GLY A 86 0.30 17.90 -6.60
CA GLY A 86 -0.76 17.46 -5.68
C GLY A 86 -0.68 18.16 -4.33
N SER A 87 -1.81 18.52 -3.76
CA SER A 87 -1.92 19.04 -2.40
C SER A 87 -2.18 17.93 -1.39
N TRP A 88 -1.88 18.22 -0.14
CA TRP A 88 -1.94 17.27 0.94
C TRP A 88 -2.70 17.83 2.13
N LEU A 89 -3.53 16.99 2.71
CA LEU A 89 -4.22 17.23 3.98
C LEU A 89 -3.24 16.99 5.14
N ASP A 90 -3.48 17.65 6.29
CA ASP A 90 -2.68 17.40 7.49
C ASP A 90 -3.06 16.03 8.10
N PRO A 91 -2.11 15.07 8.17
CA PRO A 91 -2.41 13.74 8.72
C PRO A 91 -2.76 13.72 10.20
N ALA A 92 -2.53 14.80 10.93
CA ALA A 92 -2.85 14.91 12.35
C ALA A 92 -4.21 15.56 12.62
N SER A 93 -4.93 16.01 11.59
CA SER A 93 -6.20 16.71 11.74
C SER A 93 -7.38 15.75 12.03
N PRO A 94 -8.07 15.89 13.18
CA PRO A 94 -9.28 15.11 13.47
C PRO A 94 -10.40 15.33 12.46
N ASP A 95 -10.55 16.55 11.90
CA ASP A 95 -11.56 16.86 10.90
C ASP A 95 -11.30 16.10 9.59
N VAL A 96 -10.01 16.01 9.20
CA VAL A 96 -9.59 15.19 8.06
C VAL A 96 -9.88 13.71 8.31
N TRP A 97 -9.65 13.21 9.54
CA TRP A 97 -9.96 11.83 9.89
C TRP A 97 -11.46 11.54 9.76
N ALA A 98 -12.31 12.44 10.27
CA ALA A 98 -13.76 12.33 10.15
C ALA A 98 -14.24 12.37 8.69
N TYR A 99 -13.64 13.23 7.87
CA TYR A 99 -13.91 13.28 6.43
C TYR A 99 -13.59 11.94 5.75
N GLN A 100 -12.42 11.35 6.01
CA GLN A 100 -12.01 10.07 5.43
C GLN A 100 -12.89 8.91 5.94
N LEU A 101 -13.27 8.92 7.21
CA LEU A 101 -14.20 7.94 7.80
C LEU A 101 -15.57 7.98 7.09
N ASN A 102 -16.12 9.17 6.84
CA ASN A 102 -17.40 9.31 6.18
C ASN A 102 -17.38 8.81 4.72
N ALA A 103 -16.25 9.01 4.02
CA ALA A 103 -16.06 8.44 2.69
C ALA A 103 -16.02 6.90 2.73
N ALA A 104 -15.32 6.32 3.70
CA ALA A 104 -15.26 4.88 3.90
C ALA A 104 -16.64 4.27 4.26
N LYS A 105 -17.41 4.93 5.14
CA LYS A 105 -18.79 4.52 5.47
C LYS A 105 -19.67 4.51 4.21
N SER A 106 -19.57 5.53 3.37
CA SER A 106 -20.33 5.62 2.11
C SER A 106 -19.97 4.49 1.13
N ALA A 107 -18.68 4.12 1.02
CA ALA A 107 -18.24 3.00 0.22
C ALA A 107 -18.77 1.66 0.78
N SER A 108 -18.69 1.48 2.10
CA SER A 108 -19.27 0.32 2.77
C SER A 108 -20.78 0.18 2.50
N ASP A 109 -21.53 1.29 2.54
CA ASP A 109 -22.99 1.30 2.23
C ASP A 109 -23.28 1.03 0.75
N ALA A 110 -22.32 1.25 -0.13
CA ALA A 110 -22.45 0.91 -1.54
C ALA A 110 -22.35 -0.61 -1.79
N GLY A 111 -21.89 -1.37 -0.82
CA GLY A 111 -21.81 -2.83 -0.86
C GLY A 111 -20.41 -3.39 -1.08
N PHE A 112 -19.36 -2.59 -1.00
CA PHE A 112 -17.99 -3.10 -1.07
C PHE A 112 -17.68 -4.04 0.09
N ASP A 113 -16.92 -5.11 -0.18
CA ASP A 113 -16.48 -6.10 0.81
C ASP A 113 -15.33 -5.58 1.67
N GLU A 114 -14.54 -4.67 1.10
CA GLU A 114 -13.30 -4.17 1.69
C GLU A 114 -13.08 -2.70 1.33
N ILE A 115 -12.52 -1.96 2.29
CA ILE A 115 -12.01 -0.60 2.06
C ILE A 115 -10.49 -0.64 2.15
N GLN A 116 -9.83 -0.25 1.05
CA GLN A 116 -8.39 -0.16 0.93
C GLN A 116 -7.95 1.30 0.95
N PHE A 117 -7.15 1.67 1.96
CA PHE A 117 -6.69 3.03 2.18
C PHE A 117 -5.30 3.23 1.57
N ASP A 118 -5.18 4.14 0.62
CA ASP A 118 -3.91 4.52 0.00
C ASP A 118 -3.50 5.95 0.38
N TYR A 119 -2.24 6.31 0.16
CA TYR A 119 -1.64 7.57 0.59
C TYR A 119 -1.82 7.86 2.09
N VAL A 120 -1.78 6.81 2.91
CA VAL A 120 -1.87 6.85 4.38
C VAL A 120 -0.48 7.13 4.97
N ARG A 121 0.01 8.33 4.75
CA ARG A 121 1.36 8.76 5.11
C ARG A 121 1.53 10.28 5.06
N PHE A 122 2.60 10.77 5.67
CA PHE A 122 3.09 12.12 5.45
C PHE A 122 3.73 12.26 4.06
N PRO A 123 3.83 13.48 3.50
CA PRO A 123 4.52 13.72 2.23
C PRO A 123 5.99 13.25 2.26
N SER A 124 6.48 12.74 1.13
CA SER A 124 7.85 12.23 0.98
C SER A 124 8.66 12.94 -0.11
N ASP A 125 8.02 13.77 -0.93
CA ASP A 125 8.67 14.48 -2.03
C ASP A 125 8.25 15.96 -2.08
N GLY A 126 8.87 16.74 -2.95
CA GLY A 126 8.69 18.19 -2.97
C GLY A 126 9.60 18.91 -1.96
N ASN A 127 9.37 20.21 -1.75
CA ASN A 127 10.12 20.98 -0.75
C ASN A 127 9.55 20.74 0.66
N ILE A 128 9.90 19.59 1.24
CA ILE A 128 9.42 19.17 2.57
C ILE A 128 9.81 20.18 3.68
N ALA A 129 10.96 20.84 3.56
CA ALA A 129 11.41 21.82 4.55
C ALA A 129 10.59 23.12 4.59
N ASP A 130 9.75 23.35 3.56
CA ASP A 130 8.85 24.50 3.46
C ASP A 130 7.45 24.22 4.00
N ILE A 131 7.18 23.00 4.44
CA ILE A 131 5.87 22.60 4.96
C ILE A 131 5.63 23.24 6.32
N VAL A 132 4.42 23.85 6.44
CA VAL A 132 3.80 24.26 7.69
C VAL A 132 2.52 23.45 7.84
N TYR A 133 2.46 22.64 8.87
CA TYR A 133 1.28 21.82 9.19
C TYR A 133 0.29 22.65 9.98
N PRO A 134 -1.02 22.68 9.62
CA PRO A 134 -2.03 23.36 10.41
C PRO A 134 -2.25 22.78 11.81
N VAL A 135 -2.14 21.47 11.96
CA VAL A 135 -2.42 20.73 13.21
C VAL A 135 -1.21 19.99 13.75
N TYR A 136 -0.44 19.31 12.90
CA TYR A 136 0.74 18.56 13.33
C TYR A 136 1.83 19.48 13.88
N ASP A 137 2.10 19.39 15.19
CA ASP A 137 3.05 20.26 15.92
C ASP A 137 4.50 19.74 15.93
N GLY A 138 4.75 18.53 15.42
CA GLY A 138 6.05 17.89 15.42
C GLY A 138 6.48 17.30 16.78
N LEU A 139 5.66 17.38 17.83
CA LEU A 139 5.99 16.83 19.15
C LEU A 139 5.81 15.31 19.21
N ARG A 140 4.81 14.80 18.53
CA ARG A 140 4.58 13.37 18.38
C ARG A 140 5.33 12.84 17.16
N PRO A 141 6.00 11.67 17.24
CA PRO A 141 6.54 11.01 16.05
C PRO A 141 5.43 10.74 14.99
N ARG A 142 5.79 10.87 13.72
CA ARG A 142 4.82 10.68 12.62
C ARG A 142 4.15 9.30 12.64
N TYR A 143 4.88 8.26 13.00
CA TYR A 143 4.32 6.91 13.12
C TYR A 143 3.26 6.80 14.23
N GLU A 144 3.35 7.60 15.30
CA GLU A 144 2.30 7.61 16.33
C GLU A 144 1.02 8.30 15.86
N VAL A 145 1.16 9.36 15.04
CA VAL A 145 0.01 9.99 14.38
C VAL A 145 -0.69 8.98 13.48
N MET A 146 0.09 8.29 12.63
CA MET A 146 -0.46 7.26 11.73
C MET A 146 -1.08 6.11 12.49
N ARG A 147 -0.43 5.59 13.55
CA ARG A 147 -1.01 4.55 14.41
C ARG A 147 -2.36 4.98 14.99
N SER A 148 -2.46 6.22 15.46
CA SER A 148 -3.72 6.75 16.00
C SER A 148 -4.80 6.87 14.94
N PHE A 149 -4.45 7.25 13.71
CA PHE A 149 -5.38 7.30 12.59
C PHE A 149 -5.90 5.90 12.21
N PHE A 150 -5.01 4.90 12.12
CA PHE A 150 -5.42 3.53 11.83
C PHE A 150 -6.30 2.94 12.93
N ALA A 151 -5.97 3.19 14.21
CA ALA A 151 -6.80 2.77 15.33
C ALA A 151 -8.18 3.43 15.27
N TYR A 152 -8.23 4.75 15.01
CA TYR A 152 -9.49 5.47 14.85
C TYR A 152 -10.37 4.88 13.73
N LEU A 153 -9.81 4.61 12.54
CA LEU A 153 -10.58 3.99 11.46
C LEU A 153 -11.02 2.56 11.81
N GLY A 154 -10.14 1.77 12.41
CA GLY A 154 -10.44 0.39 12.80
C GLY A 154 -11.58 0.31 13.83
N ASP A 155 -11.54 1.16 14.85
CA ASP A 155 -12.56 1.21 15.91
C ASP A 155 -13.91 1.71 15.35
N GLU A 156 -13.91 2.80 14.62
CA GLU A 156 -15.12 3.43 14.07
C GLU A 156 -15.80 2.58 12.98
N LEU A 157 -15.02 2.01 12.06
CA LEU A 157 -15.57 1.15 11.00
C LEU A 157 -15.94 -0.23 11.52
N GLY A 158 -15.18 -0.78 12.48
CA GLY A 158 -15.52 -2.03 13.15
C GLY A 158 -16.80 -1.92 13.97
N ALA A 159 -17.07 -0.77 14.60
CA ALA A 159 -18.35 -0.49 15.27
C ALA A 159 -19.49 -0.25 14.26
N TYR A 160 -19.18 0.34 13.08
CA TYR A 160 -20.17 0.63 12.04
C TYR A 160 -20.62 -0.62 11.29
N ARG A 161 -19.67 -1.45 10.88
CA ARG A 161 -19.90 -2.72 10.17
C ARG A 161 -18.82 -3.75 10.53
N PRO A 162 -19.08 -4.64 11.49
CA PRO A 162 -18.09 -5.58 12.03
C PRO A 162 -17.50 -6.56 11.00
N GLU A 163 -18.22 -6.84 9.92
CA GLU A 163 -17.78 -7.73 8.85
C GLU A 163 -16.95 -7.04 7.76
N LEU A 164 -16.85 -5.70 7.79
CA LEU A 164 -16.10 -4.93 6.81
C LEU A 164 -14.60 -5.22 6.94
N ILE A 165 -13.98 -5.57 5.84
CA ILE A 165 -12.53 -5.79 5.78
C ILE A 165 -11.81 -4.46 5.52
N LEU A 166 -10.73 -4.22 6.27
CA LEU A 166 -9.91 -3.01 6.15
C LEU A 166 -8.50 -3.38 5.70
N SER A 167 -8.00 -2.67 4.70
CA SER A 167 -6.64 -2.82 4.21
C SER A 167 -5.94 -1.48 3.97
N ALA A 168 -4.60 -1.50 3.94
CA ALA A 168 -3.78 -0.31 3.72
C ALA A 168 -2.67 -0.57 2.71
N ASP A 169 -2.48 0.39 1.80
CA ASP A 169 -1.40 0.39 0.82
C ASP A 169 -0.16 1.08 1.41
N LEU A 170 0.94 0.36 1.46
CA LEU A 170 2.19 0.86 2.02
C LEU A 170 3.33 0.76 1.01
N PHE A 171 4.31 1.65 1.14
CA PHE A 171 5.52 1.59 0.33
C PHE A 171 6.26 0.25 0.50
N GLY A 172 6.80 -0.29 -0.60
CA GLY A 172 7.57 -1.52 -0.59
C GLY A 172 8.77 -1.49 0.37
N TYR A 173 9.42 -0.34 0.54
CA TYR A 173 10.51 -0.17 1.51
C TYR A 173 10.09 -0.42 2.97
N VAL A 174 8.83 -0.22 3.32
CA VAL A 174 8.29 -0.51 4.66
C VAL A 174 8.38 -2.02 4.98
N ALA A 175 8.38 -2.86 3.95
CA ALA A 175 8.54 -4.30 4.10
C ALA A 175 9.91 -4.71 4.64
N ILE A 176 10.94 -3.93 4.35
CA ILE A 176 12.34 -4.26 4.64
C ILE A 176 13.03 -3.32 5.63
N HIS A 177 12.28 -2.35 6.18
CA HIS A 177 12.78 -1.41 7.17
C HIS A 177 11.84 -1.34 8.38
N GLU A 178 12.41 -1.35 9.59
CA GLU A 178 11.63 -1.17 10.82
C GLU A 178 11.30 0.30 11.12
N ALA A 179 12.08 1.23 10.54
CA ALA A 179 11.85 2.67 10.68
C ALA A 179 10.64 3.13 9.86
N ASP A 180 10.02 4.24 10.26
CA ASP A 180 8.86 4.83 9.60
C ASP A 180 9.16 5.58 8.30
N LEU A 181 10.40 5.51 7.82
CA LEU A 181 10.92 6.18 6.61
C LEU A 181 10.69 7.71 6.61
N GLY A 182 10.45 8.31 7.77
CA GLY A 182 10.10 9.73 7.89
C GLY A 182 8.71 10.10 7.35
N ILE A 183 7.89 9.12 6.99
CA ILE A 183 6.54 9.30 6.44
C ILE A 183 5.43 8.79 7.34
N GLY A 184 5.79 8.21 8.48
CA GLY A 184 4.86 7.67 9.47
C GLY A 184 4.39 6.24 9.18
N GLN A 185 4.83 5.61 8.10
CA GLN A 185 4.49 4.21 7.81
C GLN A 185 5.45 3.27 8.56
N ARG A 186 4.95 2.62 9.59
CA ARG A 186 5.65 1.58 10.33
C ARG A 186 4.78 0.34 10.41
N LEU A 187 5.26 -0.75 9.83
CA LEU A 187 4.50 -1.96 9.55
C LEU A 187 3.77 -2.53 10.78
N ARG A 188 4.50 -2.60 11.92
CA ARG A 188 3.92 -3.15 13.17
C ARG A 188 2.71 -2.36 13.69
N ASP A 189 2.72 -1.02 13.53
CA ASP A 189 1.66 -0.16 14.08
C ASP A 189 0.35 -0.27 13.29
N ILE A 190 0.48 -0.51 11.98
CA ILE A 190 -0.67 -0.65 11.07
C ILE A 190 -1.29 -2.03 11.21
N GLY A 191 -0.45 -3.05 11.38
CA GLY A 191 -0.85 -4.44 11.52
C GLY A 191 -1.73 -4.75 12.73
N GLU A 192 -1.87 -3.82 13.70
CA GLU A 192 -2.72 -4.01 14.87
C GLU A 192 -4.20 -3.66 14.62
N SER A 193 -4.48 -2.82 13.63
CA SER A 193 -5.83 -2.23 13.44
C SER A 193 -6.54 -2.71 12.18
N PHE A 194 -5.81 -3.26 11.20
CA PHE A 194 -6.35 -3.63 9.89
C PHE A 194 -6.23 -5.13 9.62
N ASP A 195 -6.99 -5.63 8.65
CA ASP A 195 -7.04 -7.03 8.25
C ASP A 195 -5.94 -7.40 7.28
N TYR A 196 -5.66 -6.51 6.33
CA TYR A 196 -4.61 -6.69 5.33
C TYR A 196 -3.69 -5.49 5.22
N ILE A 197 -2.44 -5.79 4.89
CA ILE A 197 -1.44 -4.82 4.45
C ILE A 197 -1.03 -5.18 3.03
N SER A 198 -1.20 -4.22 2.12
CA SER A 198 -0.85 -4.34 0.71
C SER A 198 0.42 -3.55 0.44
N LEU A 199 1.55 -4.24 0.54
CA LEU A 199 2.87 -3.66 0.28
C LEU A 199 3.09 -3.50 -1.22
N MET A 200 3.43 -2.30 -1.69
CA MET A 200 3.77 -2.01 -3.08
C MET A 200 5.20 -2.46 -3.40
N VAL A 201 5.42 -3.76 -3.50
CA VAL A 201 6.75 -4.37 -3.64
C VAL A 201 7.24 -4.43 -5.11
N TYR A 202 6.97 -3.39 -5.88
CA TYR A 202 7.35 -3.29 -7.29
C TYR A 202 8.87 -3.28 -7.46
N PRO A 203 9.49 -4.27 -8.14
CA PRO A 203 10.94 -4.32 -8.33
C PRO A 203 11.53 -3.07 -8.99
N SER A 204 10.79 -2.43 -9.90
CA SER A 204 11.21 -1.19 -10.55
C SER A 204 11.21 0.05 -9.63
N HIS A 205 10.59 0.00 -8.44
CA HIS A 205 10.45 1.14 -7.54
C HIS A 205 11.46 1.17 -6.39
N TYR A 206 12.39 0.22 -6.33
CA TYR A 206 13.47 0.25 -5.35
C TYR A 206 14.61 1.19 -5.79
N TYR A 207 14.30 2.50 -5.89
CA TYR A 207 15.21 3.54 -6.39
C TYR A 207 16.50 3.71 -5.58
N GLY A 208 16.50 3.36 -4.30
CA GLY A 208 17.70 3.30 -3.46
C GLY A 208 18.47 1.99 -3.55
N GLY A 209 18.00 1.05 -4.39
CA GLY A 209 18.42 -0.34 -4.39
C GLY A 209 17.57 -1.19 -3.43
N PHE A 210 17.66 -2.50 -3.60
CA PHE A 210 17.04 -3.50 -2.72
C PHE A 210 18.14 -4.20 -1.92
N GLU A 211 18.06 -4.15 -0.61
CA GLU A 211 19.02 -4.78 0.27
C GLU A 211 18.32 -5.45 1.45
N VAL A 212 18.60 -6.73 1.65
CA VAL A 212 18.13 -7.50 2.81
C VAL A 212 19.25 -8.38 3.36
N PRO A 213 19.38 -8.51 4.69
CA PRO A 213 20.40 -9.36 5.32
C PRO A 213 20.18 -10.84 5.01
N ALA A 214 21.19 -11.66 5.29
CA ALA A 214 21.02 -13.11 5.28
C ALA A 214 19.98 -13.53 6.32
N ASP A 215 19.24 -14.59 6.00
CA ASP A 215 18.33 -15.26 6.92
C ASP A 215 18.82 -16.70 7.15
N PRO A 216 19.68 -16.91 8.14
CA PRO A 216 20.21 -18.26 8.41
C PRO A 216 19.14 -19.25 8.83
N GLY A 217 18.05 -18.77 9.45
CA GLY A 217 16.95 -19.64 9.89
C GLY A 217 16.21 -20.29 8.73
N ARG A 218 16.16 -19.62 7.58
CA ARG A 218 15.58 -20.13 6.33
C ARG A 218 16.65 -20.56 5.31
N ASN A 219 17.94 -20.51 5.68
CA ASN A 219 19.08 -20.78 4.79
C ASN A 219 19.10 -19.88 3.54
N LEU A 220 18.76 -18.60 3.71
CA LEU A 220 18.74 -17.61 2.63
C LEU A 220 19.94 -16.66 2.73
N PRO A 221 20.65 -16.38 1.61
CA PRO A 221 21.78 -15.45 1.61
C PRO A 221 21.30 -14.01 1.74
N ALA A 222 22.23 -13.10 2.09
CA ALA A 222 22.01 -11.68 1.93
C ALA A 222 21.83 -11.34 0.45
N LEU A 223 20.94 -10.37 0.14
CA LEU A 223 20.73 -9.89 -1.22
C LEU A 223 21.01 -8.39 -1.28
N PHE A 224 21.66 -7.99 -2.35
CA PHE A 224 21.85 -6.59 -2.72
C PHE A 224 21.69 -6.42 -4.23
N PHE A 225 20.66 -5.70 -4.63
CA PHE A 225 20.36 -5.34 -6.01
C PHE A 225 20.37 -3.81 -6.15
N PRO A 226 21.42 -3.21 -6.72
CA PRO A 226 21.46 -1.77 -6.95
C PRO A 226 20.39 -1.36 -7.96
N TYR A 227 19.85 -0.15 -7.81
CA TYR A 227 18.92 0.41 -8.80
C TYR A 227 19.57 0.62 -10.17
N HIS A 228 20.81 1.13 -10.19
CA HIS A 228 21.60 1.29 -11.39
C HIS A 228 22.81 0.34 -11.38
N ALA A 229 22.95 -0.44 -12.44
CA ALA A 229 24.13 -1.23 -12.69
C ALA A 229 24.43 -1.20 -14.21
N ALA A 230 25.71 -1.30 -14.59
CA ALA A 230 26.10 -1.41 -15.99
C ALA A 230 25.54 -2.70 -16.60
N ASP A 231 25.50 -3.76 -15.81
CA ASP A 231 24.81 -5.01 -16.13
C ASP A 231 23.41 -5.00 -15.50
N VAL A 232 22.40 -4.88 -16.33
CA VAL A 232 20.99 -4.85 -15.96
C VAL A 232 20.58 -6.10 -15.17
N SER A 233 21.19 -7.26 -15.46
CA SER A 233 20.91 -8.51 -14.77
C SER A 233 21.19 -8.46 -13.25
N ARG A 234 21.89 -7.43 -12.76
CA ARG A 234 22.20 -7.22 -11.36
C ARG A 234 21.22 -6.28 -10.62
N THR A 235 20.22 -5.78 -11.31
CA THR A 235 19.24 -4.82 -10.71
C THR A 235 18.02 -5.54 -10.16
N ALA A 236 17.30 -4.88 -9.23
CA ALA A 236 16.09 -5.42 -8.61
C ALA A 236 15.05 -5.87 -9.65
N VAL A 237 14.87 -5.12 -10.73
CA VAL A 237 13.91 -5.44 -11.81
C VAL A 237 14.23 -6.72 -12.57
N ALA A 238 15.47 -7.21 -12.49
CA ALA A 238 15.86 -8.49 -13.07
C ALA A 238 15.61 -9.69 -12.14
N HIS A 239 15.30 -9.42 -10.86
CA HIS A 239 15.09 -10.42 -9.82
C HIS A 239 13.73 -10.27 -9.13
N PRO A 240 12.60 -10.23 -9.87
CA PRO A 240 11.29 -9.94 -9.30
C PRO A 240 10.88 -10.93 -8.22
N HIS A 241 11.13 -12.24 -8.42
CA HIS A 241 10.87 -13.26 -7.42
C HIS A 241 11.59 -12.99 -6.10
N ASP A 242 12.89 -12.74 -6.14
CA ASP A 242 13.70 -12.54 -4.93
C ASP A 242 13.28 -11.28 -4.18
N VAL A 243 12.98 -10.20 -4.91
CA VAL A 243 12.53 -8.93 -4.33
C VAL A 243 11.21 -9.13 -3.58
N VAL A 244 10.20 -9.72 -4.22
CA VAL A 244 8.88 -9.95 -3.60
C VAL A 244 9.00 -10.93 -2.45
N TYR A 245 9.61 -12.09 -2.68
CA TYR A 245 9.75 -13.15 -1.68
C TYR A 245 10.44 -12.65 -0.40
N ARG A 246 11.61 -12.02 -0.54
CA ARG A 246 12.38 -11.53 0.60
C ARG A 246 11.71 -10.34 1.30
N SER A 247 11.02 -9.46 0.56
CA SER A 247 10.21 -8.38 1.14
C SER A 247 9.13 -8.95 2.06
N LEU A 248 8.38 -9.95 1.59
CA LEU A 248 7.29 -10.54 2.35
C LEU A 248 7.76 -11.33 3.57
N LEU A 249 8.85 -12.10 3.47
CA LEU A 249 9.43 -12.80 4.62
C LEU A 249 9.90 -11.80 5.69
N THR A 250 10.58 -10.73 5.29
CA THR A 250 11.04 -9.69 6.23
C THR A 250 9.84 -8.99 6.88
N ALA A 251 8.82 -8.66 6.11
CA ALA A 251 7.59 -8.05 6.63
C ALA A 251 6.87 -8.96 7.65
N GLN A 252 6.79 -10.27 7.39
CA GLN A 252 6.24 -11.24 8.34
C GLN A 252 7.04 -11.30 9.64
N ASP A 253 8.37 -11.23 9.55
CA ASP A 253 9.24 -11.22 10.74
C ASP A 253 9.03 -9.95 11.56
N ILE A 254 8.91 -8.78 10.92
CA ILE A 254 8.57 -7.51 11.59
C ILE A 254 7.20 -7.61 12.28
N LEU A 255 6.17 -8.07 11.57
CA LEU A 255 4.82 -8.23 12.12
C LEU A 255 4.76 -9.25 13.27
N SER A 256 5.54 -10.34 13.18
CA SER A 256 5.59 -11.35 14.24
C SER A 256 6.45 -10.96 15.44
N GLY A 257 7.12 -9.79 15.38
CA GLY A 257 8.04 -9.33 16.43
C GLY A 257 9.35 -10.12 16.47
N ARG A 258 9.65 -10.92 15.45
CA ARG A 258 10.96 -11.54 15.29
C ARG A 258 11.94 -10.44 14.89
N ALA A 259 12.97 -10.18 15.71
CA ALA A 259 13.97 -9.17 15.40
C ALA A 259 14.74 -9.54 14.13
N THR A 260 14.75 -8.67 13.14
CA THR A 260 15.76 -8.72 12.09
C THR A 260 17.09 -8.31 12.73
N THR A 261 18.02 -9.26 12.87
CA THR A 261 19.36 -9.00 13.40
C THR A 261 20.14 -8.15 12.40
N THR A 262 19.95 -6.83 12.44
CA THR A 262 20.91 -5.88 11.92
C THR A 262 21.75 -5.37 13.08
N ASN A 263 23.09 -5.49 12.97
CA ASN A 263 24.10 -5.10 13.93
C ASN A 263 23.80 -3.75 14.62
N THR A 264 23.19 -3.79 15.78
CA THR A 264 23.35 -2.80 16.81
C THR A 264 23.84 -3.54 18.04
N VAL A 265 25.03 -3.14 18.52
CA VAL A 265 25.64 -3.62 19.75
C VAL A 265 24.59 -3.60 20.84
N ALA A 266 24.19 -4.80 21.27
CA ALA A 266 23.21 -4.99 22.30
C ALA A 266 23.76 -4.47 23.64
N THR A 267 23.22 -3.36 24.10
CA THR A 267 23.24 -2.95 25.51
C THR A 267 21.80 -2.63 25.93
N SER A 268 20.96 -3.65 25.97
CA SER A 268 19.81 -3.73 26.84
C SER A 268 19.14 -5.10 26.65
N THR A 269 18.93 -5.78 27.73
CA THR A 269 18.18 -7.03 27.86
C THR A 269 16.84 -6.93 27.14
N PRO A 270 16.44 -7.88 26.30
CA PRO A 270 15.09 -7.90 25.75
C PRO A 270 14.12 -8.14 26.90
N SER A 271 13.38 -7.11 27.30
CA SER A 271 12.17 -7.29 28.09
C SER A 271 11.11 -7.86 27.13
N ALA A 272 11.11 -9.18 26.98
CA ALA A 272 9.96 -9.88 26.49
C ALA A 272 8.86 -9.71 27.54
N SER A 273 7.94 -8.80 27.33
CA SER A 273 6.65 -8.82 28.01
C SER A 273 5.91 -10.04 27.48
N PRO A 274 5.62 -11.06 28.31
CA PRO A 274 4.73 -12.15 27.94
C PRO A 274 3.29 -11.59 27.96
N THR A 275 2.50 -11.94 26.98
CA THR A 275 1.06 -11.70 26.80
C THR A 275 0.70 -10.69 25.72
N GLU A 276 0.85 -11.11 24.45
CA GLU A 276 0.02 -10.61 23.35
C GLU A 276 -0.61 -11.78 22.57
N GLU A 277 -0.99 -12.86 23.26
CA GLU A 277 -1.94 -13.84 22.72
C GLU A 277 -3.30 -13.16 22.63
N GLY A 278 -3.74 -12.81 21.40
CA GLY A 278 -5.06 -12.25 21.12
C GLY A 278 -5.11 -10.98 20.28
N LYS A 279 -4.01 -10.28 20.02
CA LYS A 279 -4.04 -9.15 19.08
C LYS A 279 -4.14 -9.64 17.65
N ARG A 280 -5.16 -9.13 16.92
CA ARG A 280 -5.32 -9.33 15.47
C ARG A 280 -4.06 -8.81 14.78
N ARG A 281 -3.45 -9.63 13.95
CA ARG A 281 -2.31 -9.20 13.13
C ARG A 281 -2.73 -9.21 11.67
N ALA A 282 -2.51 -8.09 10.98
CA ALA A 282 -2.81 -8.02 9.57
C ALA A 282 -2.08 -9.10 8.77
N LYS A 283 -2.76 -9.62 7.77
CA LYS A 283 -2.18 -10.52 6.77
C LYS A 283 -1.54 -9.70 5.66
N LEU A 284 -0.56 -10.26 4.96
CA LEU A 284 0.06 -9.61 3.81
C LEU A 284 -0.63 -10.04 2.52
N ARG A 285 -0.97 -9.05 1.70
CA ARG A 285 -1.51 -9.22 0.34
C ARG A 285 -0.88 -8.15 -0.55
N PRO A 286 0.32 -8.41 -1.12
CA PRO A 286 1.12 -7.40 -1.80
C PRO A 286 0.49 -6.93 -3.10
N TRP A 287 0.79 -5.69 -3.47
CA TRP A 287 0.68 -5.19 -4.82
C TRP A 287 1.91 -5.62 -5.63
N LEU A 288 1.68 -6.27 -6.75
CA LEU A 288 2.67 -6.78 -7.69
C LEU A 288 2.67 -5.94 -8.97
N GLN A 289 3.83 -5.86 -9.62
CA GLN A 289 4.03 -5.02 -10.79
C GLN A 289 3.53 -5.70 -12.06
N ASP A 290 2.64 -5.02 -12.81
CA ASP A 290 2.28 -5.40 -14.17
C ASP A 290 2.32 -4.19 -15.10
N PHE A 291 3.51 -3.56 -15.17
CA PHE A 291 3.74 -2.38 -16.01
C PHE A 291 5.22 -2.20 -16.33
N ASP A 292 5.49 -1.58 -17.48
CA ASP A 292 6.82 -1.08 -17.84
C ASP A 292 7.08 0.28 -17.17
N LEU A 293 8.18 0.43 -16.43
CA LEU A 293 8.63 1.74 -15.99
C LEU A 293 9.46 2.41 -17.09
N GLY A 294 9.15 3.67 -17.43
CA GLY A 294 9.78 4.36 -18.58
C GLY A 294 11.31 4.39 -18.53
N VAL A 295 11.91 4.54 -17.32
CA VAL A 295 13.37 4.49 -17.14
C VAL A 295 13.94 3.09 -17.44
N ASP A 296 13.23 2.03 -17.09
CA ASP A 296 13.62 0.66 -17.36
C ASP A 296 13.48 0.33 -18.86
N SER A 297 12.36 0.76 -19.48
CA SER A 297 12.15 0.61 -20.93
C SER A 297 13.24 1.29 -21.75
N SER A 298 13.75 2.46 -21.32
CA SER A 298 14.86 3.16 -21.98
C SER A 298 16.18 2.39 -21.91
N ARG A 299 16.29 1.42 -21.00
CA ARG A 299 17.41 0.51 -20.80
C ARG A 299 17.19 -0.86 -21.46
N GLY A 300 16.10 -1.00 -22.23
CA GLY A 300 15.73 -2.27 -22.89
C GLY A 300 15.10 -3.30 -21.97
N ILE A 301 14.71 -2.91 -20.75
CA ILE A 301 14.02 -3.80 -19.80
C ILE A 301 12.52 -3.78 -20.10
N ARG A 302 11.95 -4.96 -20.26
CA ARG A 302 10.50 -5.19 -20.37
C ARG A 302 10.00 -5.94 -19.17
N TYR A 303 8.82 -5.56 -18.68
CA TYR A 303 8.14 -6.27 -17.61
C TYR A 303 7.14 -7.25 -18.23
N ASP A 304 7.64 -8.42 -18.55
CA ASP A 304 6.93 -9.46 -19.32
C ASP A 304 6.18 -10.46 -18.42
N ALA A 305 5.42 -11.35 -19.06
CA ALA A 305 4.64 -12.38 -18.37
C ALA A 305 5.48 -13.25 -17.42
N ALA A 306 6.74 -13.52 -17.76
CA ALA A 306 7.62 -14.32 -16.90
C ALA A 306 7.95 -13.60 -15.58
N LYS A 307 8.13 -12.27 -15.62
CA LYS A 307 8.39 -11.47 -14.42
C LYS A 307 7.14 -11.33 -13.56
N VAL A 308 5.98 -11.02 -14.15
CA VAL A 308 4.70 -10.96 -13.43
C VAL A 308 4.41 -12.30 -12.76
N ARG A 309 4.55 -13.43 -13.47
CA ARG A 309 4.38 -14.77 -12.89
C ARG A 309 5.34 -15.04 -11.74
N ALA A 310 6.62 -14.64 -11.90
CA ALA A 310 7.62 -14.82 -10.85
C ALA A 310 7.28 -14.06 -9.56
N GLU A 311 6.66 -12.88 -9.64
CA GLU A 311 6.17 -12.14 -8.46
C GLU A 311 4.99 -12.86 -7.80
N ILE A 312 4.04 -13.37 -8.59
CA ILE A 312 2.90 -14.13 -8.07
C ILE A 312 3.40 -15.38 -7.35
N ASP A 313 4.28 -16.18 -7.99
CA ASP A 313 4.86 -17.38 -7.38
C ASP A 313 5.63 -17.05 -6.10
N ALA A 314 6.32 -15.90 -6.05
CA ALA A 314 7.03 -15.43 -4.87
C ALA A 314 6.07 -15.08 -3.72
N ALA A 315 4.95 -14.42 -4.01
CA ALA A 315 3.93 -14.10 -3.02
C ALA A 315 3.29 -15.37 -2.45
N GLU A 316 2.94 -16.32 -3.31
CA GLU A 316 2.41 -17.63 -2.92
C GLU A 316 3.44 -18.41 -2.06
N ALA A 317 4.70 -18.48 -2.50
CA ALA A 317 5.78 -19.16 -1.78
C ALA A 317 6.10 -18.53 -0.41
N ALA A 318 5.94 -17.23 -0.27
CA ALA A 318 6.07 -16.52 1.00
C ALA A 318 4.86 -16.72 1.93
N GLY A 319 3.79 -17.38 1.49
CA GLY A 319 2.57 -17.57 2.27
C GLY A 319 1.74 -16.29 2.43
N ALA A 320 1.75 -15.41 1.44
CA ALA A 320 0.85 -14.27 1.40
C ALA A 320 -0.62 -14.71 1.30
N SER A 321 -1.54 -13.89 1.79
CA SER A 321 -2.98 -14.16 1.74
C SER A 321 -3.61 -13.64 0.44
N GLY A 322 -3.05 -14.06 -0.69
CA GLY A 322 -3.36 -13.55 -2.02
C GLY A 322 -2.40 -12.43 -2.45
N TRP A 323 -2.71 -11.84 -3.58
CA TRP A 323 -1.94 -10.78 -4.22
C TRP A 323 -2.86 -9.85 -5.02
N LEU A 324 -2.35 -8.68 -5.36
CA LEU A 324 -3.01 -7.68 -6.20
C LEU A 324 -2.07 -7.32 -7.35
N LEU A 325 -2.57 -7.17 -8.56
CA LEU A 325 -1.80 -6.68 -9.71
C LEU A 325 -2.07 -5.19 -9.93
N TRP A 326 -1.00 -4.43 -10.16
CA TRP A 326 -1.09 -3.01 -10.50
C TRP A 326 -0.61 -2.76 -11.92
N SER A 327 -1.47 -2.14 -12.73
CA SER A 327 -1.16 -1.58 -14.04
C SER A 327 -1.77 -0.18 -14.15
N PRO A 328 -0.97 0.88 -14.42
CA PRO A 328 -1.49 2.25 -14.53
C PRO A 328 -2.48 2.43 -15.69
N ASP A 329 -2.39 1.57 -16.70
CA ASP A 329 -3.27 1.59 -17.88
C ASP A 329 -4.48 0.66 -17.75
N ASN A 330 -4.61 -0.07 -16.62
CA ASN A 330 -5.60 -1.13 -16.40
C ASN A 330 -5.58 -2.19 -17.53
N VAL A 331 -4.39 -2.49 -18.02
CA VAL A 331 -4.13 -3.56 -18.99
C VAL A 331 -3.20 -4.56 -18.35
N TYR A 332 -3.65 -5.79 -18.21
CA TYR A 332 -2.94 -6.82 -17.46
C TYR A 332 -2.39 -7.90 -18.39
N THR A 333 -1.25 -8.47 -17.99
CA THR A 333 -0.52 -9.49 -18.75
C THR A 333 -1.16 -10.86 -18.52
N ARG A 334 -2.17 -11.19 -19.32
CA ARG A 334 -2.97 -12.43 -19.20
C ARG A 334 -2.13 -13.70 -19.20
N GLU A 335 -1.07 -13.73 -20.01
CA GLU A 335 -0.16 -14.88 -20.14
C GLU A 335 0.60 -15.21 -18.85
N ALA A 336 0.61 -14.28 -17.88
CA ALA A 336 1.18 -14.51 -16.56
C ALA A 336 0.21 -15.22 -15.60
N LEU A 337 -1.08 -15.24 -15.93
CA LEU A 337 -2.15 -15.75 -15.06
C LEU A 337 -2.46 -17.22 -15.40
N LYS A 338 -2.73 -18.02 -14.38
CA LYS A 338 -3.21 -19.38 -14.57
C LYS A 338 -4.67 -19.36 -15.04
N PRO A 339 -5.08 -20.26 -15.93
CA PRO A 339 -6.50 -20.42 -16.24
C PRO A 339 -7.24 -20.89 -14.99
N GLU A 340 -8.53 -20.55 -14.92
CA GLU A 340 -9.41 -21.01 -13.85
C GLU A 340 -9.57 -22.55 -13.87
#